data_65488c0671422f53df53b44634144a29
#
_entry.id   65488c0671422f53df53b44634144a29
#
_cell.length_a   1.000
_cell.length_b   1.000
_cell.length_c   1.000
_cell.angle_alpha   90.00
_cell.angle_beta   90.00
_cell.angle_gamma   90.00
#
_symmetry.space_group_name_H-M   'P 1'
#
loop_
_entity.id
_entity.type
_entity.pdbx_description
1 polymer ?
#
loop_
_entity_poly.entity_id
_entity_poly.type
_entity_poly.pdbx_seq_one_letter_code
_entity_poly.pdbx_strand_id
1 'polypeptide(L)'
;IGISYIYLLGIFCNWFTISLLCLIPVILLSIFIFFVPDLVSEEDSDFEKETNETIFQRKFIKPFAVSIFLILFQQFSGINPILSNLEEIFSNAHIRIDASVCSLIVGIAQVFATLIASFCVEKLGRRISWIVSSSGQAVALFLMFSEKKWKYTPYIALVSLLIDVFSFGIAFGPVPWMIVPELFPDSVRALAVSLMTGLNWLISSVTLFIWDPIVSHLGES
;
A
#
# COMPACT_ATOMS: atom_id res chain seq x y z
N ILE A 1 -3.50 -6.46 7.82
CA ILE A 1 -3.65 -7.68 8.65
C ILE A 1 -2.80 -8.82 8.07
N GLY A 2 -2.93 -9.19 6.77
CA GLY A 2 -2.18 -10.30 6.17
C GLY A 2 -0.66 -10.16 6.28
N ILE A 3 -0.12 -8.98 5.99
CA ILE A 3 1.33 -8.71 6.09
C ILE A 3 1.83 -8.89 7.52
N SER A 4 1.12 -8.36 8.51
CA SER A 4 1.47 -8.50 9.93
C SER A 4 1.39 -9.95 10.41
N TYR A 5 0.45 -10.72 9.88
CA TYR A 5 0.33 -12.15 10.14
C TYR A 5 1.55 -12.93 9.63
N ILE A 6 2.03 -12.60 8.42
CA ILE A 6 3.23 -13.23 7.85
C ILE A 6 4.48 -12.87 8.66
N TYR A 7 4.64 -11.61 9.07
CA TYR A 7 5.77 -11.21 9.92
C TYR A 7 5.74 -11.91 11.29
N LEU A 8 4.55 -12.07 11.90
CA LEU A 8 4.41 -12.82 13.14
C LEU A 8 4.84 -14.27 12.97
N LEU A 9 4.37 -14.93 11.91
CA LEU A 9 4.74 -16.31 11.63
C LEU A 9 6.24 -16.45 11.32
N GLY A 10 6.85 -15.47 10.66
CA GLY A 10 8.27 -15.46 10.31
C GLY A 10 9.21 -15.55 11.51
N ILE A 11 8.77 -15.09 12.68
CA ILE A 11 9.57 -15.20 13.92
C ILE A 11 9.65 -16.65 14.42
N PHE A 12 8.56 -17.43 14.25
CA PHE A 12 8.43 -18.75 14.87
C PHE A 12 8.52 -19.92 13.87
N CYS A 13 8.35 -19.67 12.59
CA CYS A 13 8.17 -20.71 11.59
C CYS A 13 9.15 -20.55 10.42
N ASN A 14 9.55 -21.70 9.84
CA ASN A 14 10.30 -21.73 8.60
C ASN A 14 9.38 -21.34 7.42
N TRP A 15 9.97 -20.83 6.33
CA TRP A 15 9.24 -20.43 5.13
C TRP A 15 8.26 -21.49 4.58
N PHE A 16 8.61 -22.77 4.68
CA PHE A 16 7.74 -23.87 4.26
C PHE A 16 6.46 -23.97 5.12
N THR A 17 6.60 -23.87 6.44
CA THR A 17 5.47 -23.86 7.37
C THR A 17 4.60 -22.62 7.19
N ILE A 18 5.20 -21.46 6.93
CA ILE A 18 4.47 -20.21 6.63
C ILE A 18 3.63 -20.39 5.38
N SER A 19 4.20 -20.97 4.31
CA SER A 19 3.46 -21.21 3.06
C SER A 19 2.26 -22.15 3.26
N LEU A 20 2.41 -23.20 4.08
CA LEU A 20 1.30 -24.09 4.43
C LEU A 20 0.23 -23.38 5.25
N LEU A 21 0.62 -22.56 6.22
CA LEU A 21 -0.34 -21.80 7.04
C LEU A 21 -1.08 -20.72 6.22
N CYS A 22 -0.42 -20.12 5.25
CA CYS A 22 -1.06 -19.19 4.31
C CYS A 22 -2.03 -19.88 3.34
N LEU A 23 -1.89 -21.16 3.13
CA LEU A 23 -2.82 -21.94 2.31
C LEU A 23 -4.21 -22.09 2.96
N ILE A 24 -4.26 -22.16 4.31
CA ILE A 24 -5.51 -22.34 5.05
C ILE A 24 -6.54 -21.24 4.74
N PRO A 25 -6.26 -19.92 4.90
CA PRO A 25 -7.23 -18.88 4.58
C PRO A 25 -7.63 -18.89 3.09
N VAL A 26 -6.73 -19.28 2.17
CA VAL A 26 -7.06 -19.39 0.75
C VAL A 26 -8.06 -20.51 0.48
N ILE A 27 -7.86 -21.68 1.09
CA ILE A 27 -8.81 -22.81 0.97
C ILE A 27 -10.16 -22.43 1.59
N LEU A 28 -10.14 -21.83 2.79
CA LEU A 28 -11.38 -21.36 3.43
C LEU A 28 -12.13 -20.37 2.56
N LEU A 29 -11.45 -19.38 1.99
CA LEU A 29 -12.05 -18.41 1.09
C LEU A 29 -12.64 -19.08 -0.15
N SER A 30 -11.92 -20.05 -0.73
CA SER A 30 -12.40 -20.82 -1.89
C SER A 30 -13.65 -21.64 -1.58
N ILE A 31 -13.78 -22.14 -0.34
CA ILE A 31 -15.00 -22.83 0.10
C ILE A 31 -16.13 -21.83 0.34
N PHE A 32 -15.84 -20.72 1.04
CA PHE A 32 -16.86 -19.72 1.37
C PHE A 32 -17.43 -19.02 0.15
N ILE A 33 -16.70 -18.91 -0.96
CA ILE A 33 -17.20 -18.25 -2.19
C ILE A 33 -18.43 -18.98 -2.75
N PHE A 34 -18.54 -20.30 -2.54
CA PHE A 34 -19.72 -21.07 -2.98
C PHE A 34 -21.00 -20.74 -2.18
N PHE A 35 -20.85 -20.12 -1.00
CA PHE A 35 -21.98 -19.70 -0.17
C PHE A 35 -22.38 -18.25 -0.40
N VAL A 36 -21.61 -17.51 -1.20
CA VAL A 36 -21.94 -16.13 -1.55
C VAL A 36 -23.00 -16.20 -2.67
N PRO A 37 -24.22 -15.68 -2.45
CA PRO A 37 -25.23 -15.64 -3.48
C PRO A 37 -24.77 -14.74 -4.62
N ASP A 38 -25.01 -15.16 -5.86
CA ASP A 38 -24.80 -14.29 -7.02
C ASP A 38 -25.78 -13.10 -6.93
N LEU A 39 -25.24 -11.95 -6.57
CA LEU A 39 -25.98 -10.68 -6.56
C LEU A 39 -26.06 -10.08 -7.96
N VAL A 40 -26.23 -10.92 -9.00
CA VAL A 40 -26.58 -10.46 -10.33
C VAL A 40 -28.03 -9.98 -10.22
N SER A 41 -28.23 -8.71 -9.95
CA SER A 41 -29.54 -8.09 -10.01
C SER A 41 -30.00 -8.02 -11.47
N GLU A 42 -31.27 -8.23 -11.71
CA GLU A 42 -31.87 -8.03 -13.05
C GLU A 42 -31.64 -6.60 -13.59
N GLU A 43 -31.35 -5.64 -12.71
CA GLU A 43 -30.87 -4.30 -13.05
C GLU A 43 -29.57 -4.29 -13.86
N ASP A 44 -28.66 -5.24 -13.65
CA ASP A 44 -27.40 -5.30 -14.42
C ASP A 44 -27.63 -5.65 -15.89
N SER A 45 -28.71 -6.37 -16.21
CA SER A 45 -29.08 -6.70 -17.58
C SER A 45 -29.64 -5.50 -18.39
N ASP A 46 -30.22 -4.52 -17.71
CA ASP A 46 -30.68 -3.27 -18.33
C ASP A 46 -29.54 -2.23 -18.42
N PHE A 47 -28.56 -2.28 -17.50
CA PHE A 47 -27.33 -1.48 -17.55
C PHE A 47 -26.44 -1.80 -18.76
N GLU A 48 -26.36 -3.07 -19.17
CA GLU A 48 -25.59 -3.47 -20.36
C GLU A 48 -26.22 -2.92 -21.67
N LYS A 49 -27.49 -2.62 -21.66
CA LYS A 49 -28.18 -2.12 -22.87
C LYS A 49 -28.08 -0.62 -23.10
N GLU A 50 -27.80 0.16 -22.08
CA GLU A 50 -27.85 1.64 -22.18
C GLU A 50 -26.51 2.34 -22.45
N THR A 51 -25.37 1.68 -22.35
CA THR A 51 -24.11 2.41 -22.44
C THR A 51 -23.08 1.84 -23.42
N ASN A 52 -23.14 2.34 -24.64
CA ASN A 52 -21.99 2.43 -25.56
C ASN A 52 -20.95 3.48 -25.03
N GLU A 53 -20.76 3.61 -23.71
CA GLU A 53 -19.78 4.51 -23.14
C GLU A 53 -18.41 3.85 -23.17
N THR A 54 -17.55 4.34 -24.04
CA THR A 54 -16.18 3.91 -24.10
C THR A 54 -15.33 4.75 -23.14
N ILE A 55 -14.52 4.10 -22.33
CA ILE A 55 -13.65 4.72 -21.32
C ILE A 55 -12.68 5.78 -21.92
N PHE A 56 -12.42 5.72 -23.24
CA PHE A 56 -11.58 6.66 -23.98
C PHE A 56 -12.27 7.95 -24.41
N GLN A 57 -13.50 8.22 -23.95
CA GLN A 57 -14.18 9.49 -24.25
C GLN A 57 -13.48 10.67 -23.57
N ARG A 58 -13.50 11.83 -24.22
CA ARG A 58 -12.86 13.06 -23.70
C ARG A 58 -13.31 13.45 -22.29
N LYS A 59 -14.53 13.12 -21.90
CA LYS A 59 -15.09 13.41 -20.57
C LYS A 59 -14.31 12.69 -19.45
N PHE A 60 -13.69 11.54 -19.73
CA PHE A 60 -12.96 10.74 -18.74
C PHE A 60 -11.47 11.08 -18.65
N ILE A 61 -10.93 11.95 -19.50
CA ILE A 61 -9.51 12.31 -19.49
C ILE A 61 -9.09 12.93 -18.13
N LYS A 62 -9.92 13.83 -17.59
CA LYS A 62 -9.63 14.47 -16.29
C LYS A 62 -9.68 13.46 -15.12
N PRO A 63 -10.77 12.65 -14.96
CA PRO A 63 -10.78 11.54 -14.01
C PRO A 63 -9.58 10.61 -14.11
N PHE A 64 -9.20 10.21 -15.33
CA PHE A 64 -8.04 9.37 -15.57
C PHE A 64 -6.74 10.02 -15.14
N ALA A 65 -6.51 11.26 -15.52
CA ALA A 65 -5.30 12.00 -15.14
C ALA A 65 -5.18 12.09 -13.61
N VAL A 66 -6.26 12.44 -12.91
CA VAL A 66 -6.27 12.48 -11.44
C VAL A 66 -5.94 11.12 -10.84
N SER A 67 -6.58 10.05 -11.33
CA SER A 67 -6.34 8.69 -10.85
C SER A 67 -4.89 8.23 -11.06
N ILE A 68 -4.33 8.50 -12.24
CA ILE A 68 -2.93 8.20 -12.56
C ILE A 68 -1.98 8.97 -11.62
N PHE A 69 -2.21 10.28 -11.40
CA PHE A 69 -1.40 11.06 -10.49
C PHE A 69 -1.44 10.53 -9.06
N LEU A 70 -2.61 10.18 -8.54
CA LEU A 70 -2.74 9.62 -7.20
C LEU A 70 -1.94 8.32 -7.04
N ILE A 71 -2.03 7.42 -8.02
CA ILE A 71 -1.30 6.15 -8.03
C ILE A 71 0.21 6.37 -8.18
N LEU A 72 0.63 7.26 -9.09
CA LEU A 72 2.04 7.59 -9.25
C LEU A 72 2.66 8.13 -7.95
N PHE A 73 2.02 9.11 -7.32
CA PHE A 73 2.50 9.63 -6.04
C PHE A 73 2.53 8.57 -4.96
N GLN A 74 1.52 7.70 -4.90
CA GLN A 74 1.48 6.58 -3.96
C GLN A 74 2.67 5.64 -4.14
N GLN A 75 2.99 5.27 -5.37
CA GLN A 75 4.07 4.32 -5.64
C GLN A 75 5.46 4.95 -5.49
N PHE A 76 5.61 6.21 -5.91
CA PHE A 76 6.87 6.94 -5.74
C PHE A 76 7.15 7.37 -4.29
N SER A 77 6.22 7.18 -3.37
CA SER A 77 6.53 7.30 -1.94
C SER A 77 7.56 6.27 -1.45
N GLY A 78 7.80 5.20 -2.23
CA GLY A 78 8.78 4.17 -1.91
C GLY A 78 8.31 3.15 -0.88
N ILE A 79 7.03 3.15 -0.50
CA ILE A 79 6.51 2.27 0.54
C ILE A 79 6.70 0.78 0.22
N ASN A 80 6.48 0.36 -1.04
CA ASN A 80 6.59 -1.03 -1.43
C ASN A 80 8.03 -1.56 -1.35
N PRO A 81 9.06 -0.87 -1.91
CA PRO A 81 10.46 -1.24 -1.69
C PRO A 81 10.85 -1.25 -0.21
N ILE A 82 10.42 -0.26 0.57
CA ILE A 82 10.72 -0.19 2.01
C ILE A 82 10.14 -1.41 2.74
N LEU A 83 8.87 -1.72 2.54
CA LEU A 83 8.22 -2.87 3.20
C LEU A 83 8.82 -4.22 2.76
N SER A 84 9.26 -4.34 1.51
CA SER A 84 9.89 -5.57 1.01
C SER A 84 11.29 -5.81 1.58
N ASN A 85 12.00 -4.74 1.95
CA ASN A 85 13.39 -4.80 2.42
C ASN A 85 13.54 -4.43 3.91
N LEU A 86 12.47 -4.52 4.71
CA LEU A 86 12.49 -4.12 6.13
C LEU A 86 13.58 -4.83 6.94
N GLU A 87 13.73 -6.15 6.78
CA GLU A 87 14.73 -6.93 7.52
C GLU A 87 16.14 -6.51 7.17
N GLU A 88 16.42 -6.24 5.89
CA GLU A 88 17.71 -5.76 5.44
C GLU A 88 18.01 -4.35 5.99
N ILE A 89 17.02 -3.45 5.94
CA ILE A 89 17.16 -2.08 6.48
C ILE A 89 17.48 -2.13 7.97
N PHE A 90 16.80 -2.96 8.76
CA PHE A 90 17.03 -3.07 10.19
C PHE A 90 18.35 -3.79 10.53
N SER A 91 18.74 -4.80 9.76
CA SER A 91 20.03 -5.47 9.89
C SER A 91 21.19 -4.50 9.65
N ASN A 92 21.09 -3.68 8.61
CA ASN A 92 22.08 -2.67 8.26
C ASN A 92 22.15 -1.51 9.27
N ALA A 93 21.06 -1.21 9.96
CA ALA A 93 21.01 -0.19 11.00
C ALA A 93 21.66 -0.64 12.32
N HIS A 94 22.11 -1.90 12.44
CA HIS A 94 22.76 -2.45 13.66
C HIS A 94 21.96 -2.22 14.96
N ILE A 95 20.65 -2.34 14.90
CA ILE A 95 19.77 -2.24 16.06
C ILE A 95 19.97 -3.49 16.94
N ARG A 96 19.92 -3.32 18.26
CA ARG A 96 20.07 -4.44 19.22
C ARG A 96 18.87 -5.39 19.26
N ILE A 97 17.78 -5.05 18.61
CA ILE A 97 16.54 -5.84 18.50
C ILE A 97 16.60 -6.61 17.18
N ASP A 98 16.13 -7.86 17.19
CA ASP A 98 16.04 -8.66 15.98
C ASP A 98 15.27 -7.95 14.88
N ALA A 99 15.79 -7.99 13.65
CA ALA A 99 15.20 -7.35 12.48
C ALA A 99 13.75 -7.83 12.23
N SER A 100 13.50 -9.12 12.44
CA SER A 100 12.17 -9.72 12.31
C SER A 100 11.17 -9.14 13.33
N VAL A 101 11.61 -8.87 14.56
CA VAL A 101 10.77 -8.24 15.58
C VAL A 101 10.49 -6.78 15.21
N CYS A 102 11.47 -6.04 14.70
CA CYS A 102 11.28 -4.69 14.20
C CYS A 102 10.27 -4.67 13.03
N SER A 103 10.37 -5.60 12.10
CA SER A 103 9.43 -5.76 10.98
C SER A 103 8.00 -6.06 11.46
N LEU A 104 7.85 -6.88 12.51
CA LEU A 104 6.55 -7.14 13.13
C LEU A 104 5.96 -5.87 13.76
N ILE A 105 6.77 -5.07 14.47
CA ILE A 105 6.32 -3.81 15.08
C ILE A 105 5.81 -2.85 14.00
N VAL A 106 6.53 -2.73 12.88
CA VAL A 106 6.10 -1.93 11.72
C VAL A 106 4.79 -2.45 11.13
N GLY A 107 4.65 -3.77 10.97
CA GLY A 107 3.42 -4.39 10.49
C GLY A 107 2.22 -4.13 11.41
N ILE A 108 2.41 -4.19 12.73
CA ILE A 108 1.37 -3.86 13.71
C ILE A 108 0.99 -2.38 13.61
N ALA A 109 1.96 -1.48 13.50
CA ALA A 109 1.72 -0.05 13.33
C ALA A 109 0.89 0.24 12.07
N GLN A 110 1.14 -0.49 10.98
CA GLN A 110 0.35 -0.39 9.75
C GLN A 110 -1.11 -0.81 9.94
N VAL A 111 -1.37 -1.86 10.71
CA VAL A 111 -2.75 -2.27 11.04
C VAL A 111 -3.48 -1.17 11.80
N PHE A 112 -2.84 -0.62 12.85
CA PHE A 112 -3.43 0.48 13.62
C PHE A 112 -3.67 1.72 12.75
N ALA A 113 -2.71 2.10 11.90
CA ALA A 113 -2.85 3.23 10.99
C ALA A 113 -4.05 3.05 10.05
N THR A 114 -4.23 1.85 9.49
CA THR A 114 -5.35 1.54 8.59
C THR A 114 -6.70 1.58 9.33
N LEU A 115 -6.77 1.13 10.58
CA LEU A 115 -7.98 1.24 11.40
C LEU A 115 -8.35 2.70 11.69
N ILE A 116 -7.35 3.54 11.97
CA ILE A 116 -7.54 4.96 12.23
C ILE A 116 -7.88 5.73 10.94
N ALA A 117 -7.42 5.25 9.79
CA ALA A 117 -7.64 5.88 8.48
C ALA A 117 -9.13 6.18 8.21
N SER A 118 -10.01 5.23 8.51
CA SER A 118 -11.46 5.41 8.33
C SER A 118 -11.97 6.64 9.07
N PHE A 119 -11.61 6.75 10.35
CA PHE A 119 -12.00 7.91 11.17
C PHE A 119 -11.37 9.23 10.70
N CYS A 120 -10.11 9.19 10.28
CA CYS A 120 -9.42 10.38 9.81
C CYS A 120 -10.03 10.88 8.49
N VAL A 121 -10.28 9.99 7.54
CA VAL A 121 -10.83 10.36 6.24
C VAL A 121 -12.27 10.87 6.36
N GLU A 122 -13.09 10.27 7.24
CA GLU A 122 -14.46 10.69 7.48
C GLU A 122 -14.56 12.06 8.19
N LYS A 123 -13.71 12.29 9.22
CA LYS A 123 -13.79 13.53 10.04
C LYS A 123 -13.04 14.70 9.43
N LEU A 124 -11.84 14.50 8.93
CA LEU A 124 -10.98 15.56 8.39
C LEU A 124 -11.22 15.81 6.90
N GLY A 125 -11.86 14.85 6.23
CA GLY A 125 -12.00 14.86 4.79
C GLY A 125 -10.74 14.40 4.06
N ARG A 126 -10.91 13.96 2.81
CA ARG A 126 -9.86 13.32 2.00
C ARG A 126 -8.67 14.23 1.76
N ARG A 127 -8.90 15.51 1.49
CA ARG A 127 -7.85 16.48 1.17
C ARG A 127 -6.92 16.74 2.35
N ILE A 128 -7.46 16.98 3.53
CA ILE A 128 -6.66 17.25 4.74
C ILE A 128 -5.91 16.00 5.15
N SER A 129 -6.58 14.84 5.17
CA SER A 129 -5.95 13.56 5.49
C SER A 129 -4.76 13.26 4.54
N TRP A 130 -4.91 13.56 3.25
CA TRP A 130 -3.82 13.41 2.27
C TRP A 130 -2.64 14.32 2.58
N ILE A 131 -2.86 15.59 2.89
CA ILE A 131 -1.80 16.55 3.24
C ILE A 131 -1.07 16.12 4.51
N VAL A 132 -1.80 15.71 5.54
CA VAL A 132 -1.20 15.22 6.80
C VAL A 132 -0.35 13.97 6.55
N SER A 133 -0.88 13.01 5.80
CA SER A 133 -0.19 11.77 5.45
C SER A 133 1.08 12.03 4.65
N SER A 134 1.02 12.85 3.58
CA SER A 134 2.18 13.17 2.77
C SER A 134 3.24 13.96 3.54
N SER A 135 2.83 14.88 4.42
CA SER A 135 3.76 15.62 5.29
C SER A 135 4.48 14.68 6.27
N GLY A 136 3.73 13.75 6.87
CA GLY A 136 4.30 12.74 7.75
C GLY A 136 5.33 11.84 7.05
N GLN A 137 5.03 11.38 5.83
CA GLN A 137 5.99 10.62 5.03
C GLN A 137 7.24 11.43 4.68
N ALA A 138 7.08 12.70 4.29
CA ALA A 138 8.21 13.58 4.00
C ALA A 138 9.14 13.74 5.21
N VAL A 139 8.57 13.89 6.41
CA VAL A 139 9.34 13.94 7.67
C VAL A 139 10.05 12.61 7.93
N ALA A 140 9.36 11.49 7.74
CA ALA A 140 9.91 10.16 7.94
C ALA A 140 11.12 9.88 7.04
N LEU A 141 10.98 10.15 5.74
CA LEU A 141 12.04 9.98 4.76
C LEU A 141 13.23 10.93 5.03
N PHE A 142 12.95 12.15 5.48
CA PHE A 142 14.01 13.09 5.87
C PHE A 142 14.78 12.59 7.10
N LEU A 143 14.10 12.03 8.10
CA LEU A 143 14.74 11.42 9.27
C LEU A 143 15.59 10.21 8.87
N MET A 144 15.09 9.36 7.99
CA MET A 144 15.81 8.20 7.48
C MET A 144 17.08 8.61 6.71
N PHE A 145 16.98 9.64 5.86
CA PHE A 145 18.12 10.21 5.16
C PHE A 145 19.15 10.82 6.12
N SER A 146 18.69 11.56 7.14
CA SER A 146 19.56 12.20 8.11
C SER A 146 20.32 11.18 8.98
N GLU A 147 19.67 10.08 9.35
CA GLU A 147 20.32 8.99 10.08
C GLU A 147 21.44 8.37 9.25
N LYS A 148 21.18 8.02 7.99
CA LYS A 148 22.19 7.45 7.09
C LYS A 148 23.41 8.39 6.94
N LYS A 149 23.18 9.69 6.86
CA LYS A 149 24.24 10.69 6.65
C LYS A 149 25.05 11.00 7.91
N TRP A 150 24.38 11.13 9.06
CA TRP A 150 25.02 11.59 10.30
C TRP A 150 25.20 10.50 11.36
N LYS A 151 24.62 9.29 11.13
CA LYS A 151 24.75 8.11 12.01
C LYS A 151 24.48 8.41 13.49
N TYR A 152 23.41 9.12 13.79
CA TYR A 152 23.10 9.56 15.15
C TYR A 152 22.82 8.40 16.11
N THR A 153 21.79 7.61 15.80
CA THR A 153 21.42 6.44 16.59
C THR A 153 20.66 5.43 15.74
N PRO A 154 20.92 4.13 15.89
CA PRO A 154 20.23 3.08 15.14
C PRO A 154 18.71 3.12 15.25
N TYR A 155 18.20 3.60 16.38
CA TYR A 155 16.75 3.66 16.65
C TYR A 155 16.00 4.68 15.80
N ILE A 156 16.70 5.68 15.23
CA ILE A 156 16.06 6.65 14.32
C ILE A 156 15.53 5.95 13.07
N ALA A 157 16.21 4.93 12.57
CA ALA A 157 15.73 4.13 11.44
C ALA A 157 14.38 3.46 11.76
N LEU A 158 14.23 2.85 12.93
CA LEU A 158 12.96 2.27 13.37
C LEU A 158 11.86 3.32 13.52
N VAL A 159 12.16 4.43 14.19
CA VAL A 159 11.17 5.51 14.40
C VAL A 159 10.74 6.14 13.08
N SER A 160 11.68 6.39 12.16
CA SER A 160 11.35 6.95 10.85
C SER A 160 10.45 6.01 10.03
N LEU A 161 10.74 4.71 10.04
CA LEU A 161 9.90 3.71 9.37
C LEU A 161 8.51 3.58 10.00
N LEU A 162 8.41 3.66 11.33
CA LEU A 162 7.12 3.68 12.01
C LEU A 162 6.29 4.91 11.62
N ILE A 163 6.92 6.09 11.55
CA ILE A 163 6.26 7.32 11.11
C ILE A 163 5.84 7.20 9.64
N ASP A 164 6.68 6.65 8.78
CA ASP A 164 6.40 6.48 7.36
C ASP A 164 5.18 5.58 7.13
N VAL A 165 5.23 4.36 7.67
CA VAL A 165 4.17 3.37 7.51
C VAL A 165 2.86 3.83 8.15
N PHE A 166 2.94 4.48 9.31
CA PHE A 166 1.76 5.03 9.98
C PHE A 166 1.14 6.16 9.17
N SER A 167 1.96 7.09 8.68
CA SER A 167 1.52 8.19 7.82
C SER A 167 0.91 7.69 6.51
N PHE A 168 1.54 6.72 5.86
CA PHE A 168 1.01 6.07 4.66
C PHE A 168 -0.36 5.43 4.92
N GLY A 169 -0.48 4.69 6.04
CA GLY A 169 -1.71 3.99 6.39
C GLY A 169 -2.90 4.91 6.63
N ILE A 170 -2.70 6.15 7.09
CA ILE A 170 -3.77 7.11 7.39
C ILE A 170 -4.53 7.53 6.13
N ALA A 171 -3.85 7.85 5.03
CA ALA A 171 -4.53 8.35 3.84
C ALA A 171 -3.84 7.98 2.52
N PHE A 172 -2.52 8.02 2.45
CA PHE A 172 -1.79 7.80 1.20
C PHE A 172 -2.06 6.41 0.61
N GLY A 173 -2.23 5.40 1.49
CA GLY A 173 -2.63 4.05 1.11
C GLY A 173 -4.09 3.93 0.66
N PRO A 174 -5.06 4.22 1.53
CA PRO A 174 -6.47 3.94 1.24
C PRO A 174 -7.17 4.96 0.33
N VAL A 175 -6.80 6.24 0.37
CA VAL A 175 -7.54 7.30 -0.34
C VAL A 175 -7.58 7.13 -1.86
N PRO A 176 -6.51 6.75 -2.59
CA PRO A 176 -6.59 6.49 -4.02
C PRO A 176 -7.64 5.44 -4.37
N TRP A 177 -7.71 4.36 -3.61
CA TRP A 177 -8.66 3.27 -3.80
C TRP A 177 -10.12 3.65 -3.51
N MET A 178 -10.34 4.68 -2.71
CA MET A 178 -11.67 5.26 -2.47
C MET A 178 -12.06 6.25 -3.58
N ILE A 179 -11.12 7.09 -4.02
CA ILE A 179 -11.40 8.15 -4.99
C ILE A 179 -11.58 7.59 -6.41
N VAL A 180 -10.76 6.63 -6.83
CA VAL A 180 -10.82 6.09 -8.20
C VAL A 180 -12.22 5.59 -8.56
N PRO A 181 -12.90 4.72 -7.78
CA PRO A 181 -14.26 4.29 -8.10
C PRO A 181 -15.29 5.42 -8.17
N GLU A 182 -15.09 6.49 -7.41
CA GLU A 182 -16.03 7.62 -7.34
C GLU A 182 -15.88 8.60 -8.50
N LEU A 183 -14.73 8.62 -9.15
CA LEU A 183 -14.48 9.49 -10.31
C LEU A 183 -15.14 9.01 -11.59
N PHE A 184 -15.58 7.74 -11.63
CA PHE A 184 -16.14 7.14 -12.82
C PHE A 184 -17.59 6.69 -12.58
N PRO A 185 -18.49 6.90 -13.57
CA PRO A 185 -19.86 6.39 -13.52
C PRO A 185 -19.87 4.85 -13.54
N ASP A 186 -20.96 4.26 -13.09
CA ASP A 186 -21.12 2.81 -12.94
C ASP A 186 -20.79 2.04 -14.22
N SER A 187 -21.16 2.59 -15.38
CA SER A 187 -20.95 2.00 -16.70
C SER A 187 -19.49 1.69 -17.06
N VAL A 188 -18.54 2.47 -16.55
CA VAL A 188 -17.09 2.31 -16.86
C VAL A 188 -16.24 2.13 -15.61
N ARG A 189 -16.85 2.15 -14.41
CA ARG A 189 -16.15 2.08 -13.11
C ARG A 189 -15.30 0.83 -12.98
N ALA A 190 -15.86 -0.34 -13.27
CA ALA A 190 -15.16 -1.62 -13.16
C ALA A 190 -13.90 -1.65 -14.03
N LEU A 191 -14.03 -1.19 -15.28
CA LEU A 191 -12.89 -1.13 -16.21
C LEU A 191 -11.85 -0.10 -15.77
N ALA A 192 -12.28 1.08 -15.27
CA ALA A 192 -11.38 2.10 -14.76
C ALA A 192 -10.57 1.60 -13.56
N VAL A 193 -11.25 0.99 -12.58
CA VAL A 193 -10.59 0.40 -11.39
C VAL A 193 -9.61 -0.69 -11.79
N SER A 194 -9.98 -1.57 -12.72
CA SER A 194 -9.10 -2.64 -13.20
C SER A 194 -7.84 -2.10 -13.87
N LEU A 195 -7.98 -1.08 -14.74
CA LEU A 195 -6.83 -0.43 -15.39
C LEU A 195 -5.92 0.27 -14.37
N MET A 196 -6.51 0.98 -13.39
CA MET A 196 -5.74 1.65 -12.34
C MET A 196 -5.02 0.65 -11.42
N THR A 197 -5.66 -0.47 -11.11
CA THR A 197 -5.04 -1.58 -10.36
C THR A 197 -3.86 -2.18 -11.12
N GLY A 198 -4.04 -2.47 -12.41
CA GLY A 198 -2.96 -2.96 -13.27
C GLY A 198 -1.78 -1.99 -13.34
N LEU A 199 -2.07 -0.69 -13.51
CA LEU A 199 -1.06 0.37 -13.52
C LEU A 199 -0.34 0.47 -12.17
N ASN A 200 -1.06 0.38 -11.05
CA ASN A 200 -0.48 0.40 -9.71
C ASN A 200 0.55 -0.71 -9.51
N TRP A 201 0.21 -1.94 -9.86
CA TRP A 201 1.12 -3.07 -9.73
C TRP A 201 2.30 -3.02 -10.71
N LEU A 202 2.08 -2.50 -11.92
CA LEU A 202 3.14 -2.28 -12.88
C LEU A 202 4.18 -1.28 -12.36
N ILE A 203 3.73 -0.14 -11.83
CA ILE A 203 4.63 0.88 -11.25
C ILE A 203 5.32 0.32 -9.99
N SER A 204 4.60 -0.41 -9.15
CA SER A 204 5.17 -1.09 -7.98
C SER A 204 6.29 -2.06 -8.39
N SER A 205 6.08 -2.85 -9.44
CA SER A 205 7.10 -3.76 -9.97
C SER A 205 8.35 -3.01 -10.45
N VAL A 206 8.16 -1.90 -11.16
CA VAL A 206 9.26 -1.05 -11.64
C VAL A 206 10.02 -0.44 -10.46
N THR A 207 9.33 0.08 -9.44
CA THR A 207 9.98 0.66 -8.25
C THR A 207 10.77 -0.37 -7.47
N LEU A 208 10.26 -1.60 -7.32
CA LEU A 208 10.99 -2.70 -6.68
C LEU A 208 12.24 -3.09 -7.49
N PHE A 209 12.12 -3.19 -8.81
CA PHE A 209 13.24 -3.57 -9.67
C PHE A 209 14.37 -2.53 -9.68
N ILE A 210 14.03 -1.25 -9.55
CA ILE A 210 15.01 -0.14 -9.54
C ILE A 210 15.62 0.07 -8.14
N TRP A 211 15.01 -0.49 -7.08
CA TRP A 211 15.44 -0.29 -5.70
C TRP A 211 16.90 -0.71 -5.45
N ASP A 212 17.25 -1.94 -5.79
CA ASP A 212 18.60 -2.48 -5.55
C ASP A 212 19.70 -1.69 -6.24
N PRO A 213 19.59 -1.34 -7.55
CA PRO A 213 20.54 -0.46 -8.22
C PRO A 213 20.68 0.92 -7.56
N ILE A 214 19.56 1.53 -7.12
CA ILE A 214 19.60 2.84 -6.47
C ILE A 214 20.32 2.75 -5.12
N VAL A 215 19.98 1.76 -4.30
CA VAL A 215 20.57 1.59 -2.97
C VAL A 215 22.05 1.28 -3.08
N SER A 216 22.49 0.44 -4.03
CA SER A 216 23.91 0.13 -4.24
C SER A 216 24.70 1.37 -4.64
N HIS A 217 24.22 2.14 -5.61
CA HIS A 217 24.91 3.38 -6.04
C HIS A 217 24.93 4.48 -4.99
N LEU A 218 23.87 4.61 -4.18
CA LEU A 218 23.82 5.59 -3.09
C LEU A 218 24.52 5.10 -1.81
N GLY A 219 24.75 3.79 -1.70
CA GLY A 219 25.41 3.18 -0.56
C GLY A 219 26.94 3.31 -0.57
N GLU A 220 27.51 3.49 -1.77
CA GLU A 220 28.95 3.62 -2.00
C GLU A 220 29.45 5.07 -1.87
N SER A 221 28.59 6.05 -1.72
CA SER A 221 28.88 7.48 -1.57
C SER A 221 28.66 7.94 -0.12
#